data_108fbd240b279e1481e88f744a50afe6
#
_entry.id   108fbd240b279e1481e88f744a50afe6
#
_cell.length_a   1.000
_cell.length_b   1.000
_cell.length_c   1.000
_cell.angle_alpha   90.00
_cell.angle_beta   90.00
_cell.angle_gamma   90.00
#
_symmetry.space_group_name_H-M   'P 1'
#
loop_
_entity.id
_entity.type
_entity.pdbx_description
1 polymer ?
#
loop_
_entity_poly.entity_id
_entity_poly.type
_entity_poly.pdbx_seq_one_letter_code
_entity_poly.pdbx_strand_id
1 'polypeptide(L)'
;MQKAKNYRNLILGCCMTGIAMLLAFFFLYHTYIQDIIYEERLNQMEEITRQMFQNLEDVIDSHWNRVTEECNYLRDANVQTTDELCRHMKKKYELSAYADHKITLMAVDSEGGYYTESGKRGLFRDLDYFEESPEKISFVFDSMTDNQSEMVFLNRLPEPIHLQNGEKKTSILYFGIAQDMEQLNPYFNCDAYNGNNSVYVLDDNGSKLFNSNQVELIRGHNVFSVLQNMKYLHNSSFEKTKAELEEKGCSYSNAVLDGTEYFYGLKRMENAEWTLIFLVPAEYVATNTLKLVNFVMVFIVIFTVIVAVCVMLGISFVMRRNQQEAIRVERENNAKLETVNTKLRQAKQAAEDAFQVAQEANRSKSSFLANMSHDIRTPMNAIIGITSL
;
A
#
# COMPACT_ATOMS: atom_id res chain seq x y z
N MET A 1 43.35 20.01 -25.83
CA MET A 1 41.88 20.18 -25.88
C MET A 1 41.11 18.83 -25.94
N GLN A 2 41.46 17.88 -26.80
CA GLN A 2 40.71 16.63 -27.00
C GLN A 2 40.68 15.72 -25.76
N LYS A 3 41.78 15.57 -25.00
CA LYS A 3 41.83 14.80 -23.75
C LYS A 3 40.92 15.38 -22.67
N ALA A 4 40.84 16.70 -22.51
CA ALA A 4 39.96 17.35 -21.54
C ALA A 4 38.48 17.14 -21.88
N LYS A 5 38.10 17.13 -23.17
CA LYS A 5 36.76 16.84 -23.65
C LYS A 5 36.34 15.38 -23.36
N ASN A 6 37.29 14.44 -23.55
CA ASN A 6 37.07 13.04 -23.27
C ASN A 6 36.89 12.77 -21.76
N TYR A 7 37.68 13.39 -20.89
CA TYR A 7 37.49 13.28 -19.42
C TYR A 7 36.16 13.89 -18.99
N ARG A 8 35.75 15.02 -19.54
CA ARG A 8 34.43 15.61 -19.25
C ARG A 8 33.29 14.68 -19.64
N ASN A 9 33.35 14.07 -20.81
CA ASN A 9 32.32 13.13 -21.28
C ASN A 9 32.30 11.85 -20.46
N LEU A 10 33.45 11.35 -20.01
CA LEU A 10 33.53 10.19 -19.11
C LEU A 10 32.91 10.50 -17.75
N ILE A 11 33.23 11.66 -17.16
CA ILE A 11 32.63 12.08 -15.87
C ILE A 11 31.12 12.27 -16.01
N LEU A 12 30.65 12.92 -17.07
CA LEU A 12 29.22 13.06 -17.38
C LEU A 12 28.53 11.69 -17.53
N GLY A 13 29.17 10.74 -18.21
CA GLY A 13 28.69 9.38 -18.36
C GLY A 13 28.57 8.66 -17.00
N CYS A 14 29.59 8.73 -16.15
CA CYS A 14 29.53 8.16 -14.80
C CYS A 14 28.46 8.80 -13.91
N CYS A 15 28.23 10.11 -14.01
CA CYS A 15 27.16 10.79 -13.29
C CYS A 15 25.78 10.35 -13.79
N MET A 16 25.59 10.25 -15.10
CA MET A 16 24.32 9.79 -15.69
C MET A 16 24.00 8.34 -15.30
N THR A 17 24.99 7.45 -15.33
CA THR A 17 24.80 6.05 -14.89
C THR A 17 24.51 5.97 -13.39
N GLY A 18 25.17 6.78 -12.56
CA GLY A 18 24.90 6.86 -11.14
C GLY A 18 23.47 7.33 -10.83
N ILE A 19 23.00 8.38 -11.51
CA ILE A 19 21.63 8.87 -11.37
C ILE A 19 20.62 7.82 -11.85
N ALA A 20 20.87 7.14 -12.97
CA ALA A 20 20.00 6.08 -13.47
C ALA A 20 19.90 4.90 -12.50
N MET A 21 21.00 4.49 -11.87
CA MET A 21 21.02 3.46 -10.83
C MET A 21 20.22 3.89 -9.59
N LEU A 22 20.36 5.13 -9.16
CA LEU A 22 19.60 5.65 -8.01
C LEU A 22 18.09 5.69 -8.30
N LEU A 23 17.69 6.11 -9.51
CA LEU A 23 16.28 6.09 -9.93
C LEU A 23 15.73 4.65 -10.02
N ALA A 24 16.50 3.71 -10.54
CA ALA A 24 16.12 2.30 -10.60
C ALA A 24 15.97 1.72 -9.18
N PHE A 25 16.91 1.99 -8.29
CA PHE A 25 16.84 1.60 -6.88
C PHE A 25 15.62 2.21 -6.19
N PHE A 26 15.35 3.49 -6.41
CA PHE A 26 14.17 4.18 -5.86
C PHE A 26 12.88 3.52 -6.34
N PHE A 27 12.77 3.19 -7.63
CA PHE A 27 11.60 2.52 -8.19
C PHE A 27 11.40 1.12 -7.60
N LEU A 28 12.47 0.29 -7.53
CA LEU A 28 12.42 -1.03 -6.92
C LEU A 28 12.09 -0.98 -5.43
N TYR A 29 12.66 -0.03 -4.71
CA TYR A 29 12.36 0.18 -3.30
C TYR A 29 10.91 0.61 -3.10
N HIS A 30 10.39 1.52 -3.95
CA HIS A 30 9.00 1.95 -3.88
C HIS A 30 8.02 0.78 -4.07
N THR A 31 8.24 -0.06 -5.10
CA THR A 31 7.38 -1.24 -5.33
C THR A 31 7.45 -2.23 -4.15
N TYR A 32 8.64 -2.54 -3.68
CA TYR A 32 8.85 -3.43 -2.53
C TYR A 32 8.17 -2.93 -1.24
N ILE A 33 8.25 -1.63 -0.97
CA ILE A 33 7.58 -1.03 0.19
C ILE A 33 6.05 -1.07 0.07
N GLN A 34 5.49 -0.91 -1.13
CA GLN A 34 4.05 -1.02 -1.33
C GLN A 34 3.53 -2.42 -0.99
N ASP A 35 4.26 -3.46 -1.37
CA ASP A 35 3.91 -4.84 -1.02
C ASP A 35 3.97 -5.07 0.50
N ILE A 36 5.01 -4.57 1.18
CA ILE A 36 5.12 -4.67 2.65
C ILE A 36 3.98 -3.91 3.34
N ILE A 37 3.64 -2.71 2.87
CA ILE A 37 2.53 -1.93 3.44
C ILE A 37 1.21 -2.66 3.26
N TYR A 38 1.00 -3.29 2.11
CA TYR A 38 -0.19 -4.08 1.84
C TYR A 38 -0.32 -5.26 2.82
N GLU A 39 0.73 -6.06 2.95
CA GLU A 39 0.77 -7.20 3.88
C GLU A 39 0.55 -6.75 5.34
N GLU A 40 1.19 -5.67 5.76
CA GLU A 40 1.03 -5.12 7.10
C GLU A 40 -0.40 -4.65 7.37
N ARG A 41 -1.02 -3.98 6.39
CA ARG A 41 -2.43 -3.56 6.48
C ARG A 41 -3.37 -4.76 6.59
N LEU A 42 -3.13 -5.79 5.77
CA LEU A 42 -3.93 -7.01 5.78
C LEU A 42 -3.83 -7.71 7.12
N ASN A 43 -2.61 -7.87 7.66
CA ASN A 43 -2.36 -8.49 8.95
C ASN A 43 -3.01 -7.71 10.12
N GLN A 44 -2.91 -6.38 10.10
CA GLN A 44 -3.57 -5.54 11.12
C GLN A 44 -5.09 -5.67 11.07
N MET A 45 -5.66 -5.64 9.86
CA MET A 45 -7.09 -5.83 9.67
C MET A 45 -7.52 -7.22 10.13
N GLU A 46 -6.77 -8.27 9.76
CA GLU A 46 -7.01 -9.65 10.19
C GLU A 46 -7.05 -9.76 11.71
N GLU A 47 -6.06 -9.21 12.40
CA GLU A 47 -5.99 -9.28 13.87
C GLU A 47 -7.17 -8.57 14.54
N ILE A 48 -7.52 -7.36 14.09
CA ILE A 48 -8.64 -6.60 14.62
C ILE A 48 -9.97 -7.30 14.33
N THR A 49 -10.14 -7.77 13.10
CA THR A 49 -11.37 -8.45 12.65
C THR A 49 -11.54 -9.79 13.37
N ARG A 50 -10.45 -10.52 13.60
CA ARG A 50 -10.44 -11.78 14.35
C ARG A 50 -10.93 -11.58 15.77
N GLN A 51 -10.46 -10.56 16.48
CA GLN A 51 -10.92 -10.24 17.83
C GLN A 51 -12.41 -9.88 17.85
N MET A 52 -12.85 -9.08 16.88
CA MET A 52 -14.27 -8.72 16.76
C MET A 52 -15.15 -9.95 16.50
N PHE A 53 -14.75 -10.81 15.57
CA PHE A 53 -15.49 -12.03 15.26
C PHE A 53 -15.54 -12.98 16.46
N GLN A 54 -14.45 -13.11 17.21
CA GLN A 54 -14.41 -13.93 18.40
C GLN A 54 -15.36 -13.42 19.49
N ASN A 55 -15.37 -12.11 19.73
CA ASN A 55 -16.32 -11.50 20.67
C ASN A 55 -17.79 -11.79 20.27
N LEU A 56 -18.07 -11.76 18.96
CA LEU A 56 -19.42 -12.05 18.48
C LEU A 56 -19.77 -13.55 18.59
N GLU A 57 -18.82 -14.45 18.32
CA GLU A 57 -18.98 -15.90 18.56
C GLU A 57 -19.28 -16.15 20.02
N ASP A 58 -18.56 -15.54 20.95
CA ASP A 58 -18.80 -15.69 22.39
C ASP A 58 -20.22 -15.24 22.79
N VAL A 59 -20.73 -14.17 22.16
CA VAL A 59 -22.10 -13.69 22.38
C VAL A 59 -23.13 -14.70 21.86
N ILE A 60 -22.93 -15.22 20.63
CA ILE A 60 -23.81 -16.22 20.03
C ILE A 60 -23.81 -17.51 20.86
N ASP A 61 -22.65 -17.97 21.30
CA ASP A 61 -22.53 -19.15 22.15
C ASP A 61 -23.21 -18.94 23.51
N SER A 62 -23.09 -17.73 24.05
CA SER A 62 -23.86 -17.39 25.28
C SER A 62 -25.35 -17.45 25.07
N HIS A 63 -25.87 -17.05 23.91
CA HIS A 63 -27.30 -17.20 23.58
C HIS A 63 -27.71 -18.67 23.46
N TRP A 64 -26.90 -19.49 22.77
CA TRP A 64 -27.17 -20.92 22.66
C TRP A 64 -27.19 -21.63 24.04
N ASN A 65 -26.26 -21.31 24.92
CA ASN A 65 -26.23 -21.83 26.28
C ASN A 65 -27.50 -21.42 27.04
N ARG A 66 -27.90 -20.16 26.93
CA ARG A 66 -29.12 -19.63 27.53
C ARG A 66 -30.36 -20.32 27.00
N VAL A 67 -30.49 -20.50 25.68
CA VAL A 67 -31.60 -21.23 25.06
C VAL A 67 -31.71 -22.65 25.61
N THR A 68 -30.56 -23.31 25.74
CA THR A 68 -30.53 -24.68 26.29
C THR A 68 -31.03 -24.74 27.75
N GLU A 69 -30.63 -23.79 28.58
CA GLU A 69 -31.11 -23.67 29.97
C GLU A 69 -32.60 -23.38 30.01
N GLU A 70 -33.11 -22.50 29.15
CA GLU A 70 -34.54 -22.15 29.10
C GLU A 70 -35.42 -23.30 28.59
N CYS A 71 -34.94 -24.10 27.63
CA CYS A 71 -35.61 -25.30 27.19
C CYS A 71 -35.78 -26.30 28.35
N ASN A 72 -34.77 -26.52 29.17
CA ASN A 72 -34.82 -27.38 30.33
C ASN A 72 -35.81 -26.85 31.39
N TYR A 73 -35.79 -25.53 31.62
CA TYR A 73 -36.72 -24.89 32.56
C TYR A 73 -38.18 -25.02 32.12
N LEU A 74 -38.47 -24.83 30.80
CA LEU A 74 -39.82 -24.97 30.26
C LEU A 74 -40.34 -26.42 30.35
N ARG A 75 -39.47 -27.40 30.08
CA ARG A 75 -39.82 -28.82 30.17
C ARG A 75 -40.33 -29.20 31.57
N ASP A 76 -39.71 -28.63 32.61
CA ASP A 76 -40.07 -28.95 34.01
C ASP A 76 -41.36 -28.22 34.49
N ALA A 77 -41.89 -27.30 33.67
CA ALA A 77 -42.98 -26.39 34.04
C ALA A 77 -44.39 -27.00 33.97
N ASN A 78 -44.57 -28.17 33.32
CA ASN A 78 -45.86 -28.87 33.14
C ASN A 78 -47.02 -27.96 32.67
N VAL A 79 -46.78 -27.18 31.62
CA VAL A 79 -47.69 -26.19 31.03
C VAL A 79 -48.75 -26.89 30.17
N GLN A 80 -50.03 -26.55 30.30
CA GLN A 80 -51.14 -27.21 29.59
C GLN A 80 -51.90 -26.30 28.59
N THR A 81 -51.79 -24.97 28.74
CA THR A 81 -52.46 -24.02 27.87
C THR A 81 -51.48 -22.93 27.35
N THR A 82 -51.80 -22.26 26.23
CA THR A 82 -50.98 -21.15 25.71
C THR A 82 -50.91 -19.98 26.69
N ASP A 83 -51.97 -19.72 27.46
CA ASP A 83 -51.96 -18.64 28.44
C ASP A 83 -51.10 -18.97 29.66
N GLU A 84 -51.04 -20.26 30.06
CA GLU A 84 -50.08 -20.73 31.07
C GLU A 84 -48.65 -20.64 30.55
N LEU A 85 -48.39 -20.97 29.29
CA LEU A 85 -47.10 -20.84 28.65
C LEU A 85 -46.63 -19.40 28.69
N CYS A 86 -47.44 -18.46 28.20
CA CYS A 86 -47.11 -17.05 28.22
C CYS A 86 -46.86 -16.50 29.64
N ARG A 87 -47.69 -16.93 30.60
CA ARG A 87 -47.52 -16.55 32.02
C ARG A 87 -46.24 -17.12 32.61
N HIS A 88 -45.88 -18.35 32.26
CA HIS A 88 -44.65 -18.98 32.68
C HIS A 88 -43.43 -18.25 32.12
N MET A 89 -43.42 -17.97 30.82
CA MET A 89 -42.40 -17.16 30.17
C MET A 89 -42.29 -15.75 30.79
N LYS A 90 -43.41 -15.08 31.05
CA LYS A 90 -43.45 -13.76 31.69
C LYS A 90 -42.83 -13.79 33.09
N LYS A 91 -43.16 -14.79 33.89
CA LYS A 91 -42.57 -14.94 35.22
C LYS A 91 -41.06 -15.13 35.16
N LYS A 92 -40.57 -15.91 34.18
CA LYS A 92 -39.15 -16.12 33.97
C LYS A 92 -38.45 -14.85 33.49
N TYR A 93 -39.07 -14.12 32.56
CA TYR A 93 -38.57 -12.84 32.04
C TYR A 93 -38.41 -11.81 33.16
N GLU A 94 -39.38 -11.68 34.06
CA GLU A 94 -39.35 -10.75 35.19
C GLU A 94 -38.28 -11.13 36.25
N LEU A 95 -37.96 -12.41 36.39
CA LEU A 95 -36.96 -12.91 37.35
C LEU A 95 -35.51 -12.86 36.79
N SER A 96 -35.34 -12.61 35.51
CA SER A 96 -34.07 -12.63 34.82
C SER A 96 -33.70 -11.23 34.30
N ALA A 97 -32.44 -10.97 34.00
CA ALA A 97 -31.99 -9.71 33.39
C ALA A 97 -32.38 -9.58 31.89
N TYR A 98 -33.44 -10.26 31.43
CA TYR A 98 -33.85 -10.27 30.03
C TYR A 98 -34.39 -8.90 29.58
N ALA A 99 -35.13 -8.22 30.44
CA ALA A 99 -35.66 -6.92 30.18
C ALA A 99 -34.53 -5.88 29.94
N ASP A 100 -33.48 -5.97 30.73
CA ASP A 100 -32.33 -5.04 30.64
C ASP A 100 -31.59 -5.20 29.31
N HIS A 101 -31.57 -6.41 28.74
CA HIS A 101 -30.92 -6.77 27.50
C HIS A 101 -31.89 -6.84 26.29
N LYS A 102 -33.15 -6.48 26.45
CA LYS A 102 -34.21 -6.60 25.42
C LYS A 102 -34.22 -8.00 24.76
N ILE A 103 -34.13 -9.03 25.58
CA ILE A 103 -34.22 -10.43 25.15
C ILE A 103 -35.65 -10.91 25.37
N THR A 104 -36.30 -11.37 24.32
CA THR A 104 -37.66 -11.92 24.34
C THR A 104 -37.62 -13.43 24.40
N LEU A 105 -38.40 -14.06 25.27
CA LEU A 105 -38.61 -15.53 25.26
C LEU A 105 -39.61 -15.88 24.17
N MET A 106 -39.32 -16.95 23.40
CA MET A 106 -40.14 -17.32 22.25
C MET A 106 -40.41 -18.84 22.25
N ALA A 107 -41.66 -19.23 22.07
CA ALA A 107 -42.07 -20.60 21.82
C ALA A 107 -42.69 -20.72 20.45
N VAL A 108 -42.37 -21.78 19.69
CA VAL A 108 -42.85 -21.95 18.30
C VAL A 108 -43.55 -23.29 18.17
N ASP A 109 -44.75 -23.26 17.58
CA ASP A 109 -45.56 -24.47 17.37
C ASP A 109 -45.26 -25.14 16.02
N SER A 110 -45.90 -26.28 15.79
CA SER A 110 -45.76 -27.10 14.58
C SER A 110 -46.28 -26.44 13.31
N GLU A 111 -47.01 -25.33 13.41
CA GLU A 111 -47.58 -24.58 12.29
C GLU A 111 -46.76 -23.28 12.01
N GLY A 112 -45.67 -23.08 12.75
CA GLY A 112 -44.85 -21.84 12.67
C GLY A 112 -45.45 -20.67 13.45
N GLY A 113 -46.48 -20.93 14.26
CA GLY A 113 -47.03 -19.94 15.18
C GLY A 113 -46.06 -19.70 16.34
N TYR A 114 -45.81 -18.43 16.69
CA TYR A 114 -44.95 -18.10 17.82
C TYR A 114 -45.71 -17.36 18.94
N TYR A 115 -45.23 -17.57 20.16
CA TYR A 115 -45.77 -17.04 21.41
C TYR A 115 -44.61 -16.41 22.21
N THR A 116 -44.84 -15.24 22.80
CA THR A 116 -43.82 -14.56 23.62
C THR A 116 -44.30 -14.33 25.05
N GLU A 117 -43.39 -13.95 25.94
CA GLU A 117 -43.71 -13.62 27.37
C GLU A 117 -44.64 -12.42 27.47
N SER A 118 -44.65 -11.51 26.51
CA SER A 118 -45.58 -10.37 26.46
C SER A 118 -46.99 -10.76 26.03
N GLY A 119 -47.20 -12.03 25.68
CA GLY A 119 -48.44 -12.52 25.10
C GLY A 119 -48.59 -12.22 23.61
N LYS A 120 -47.56 -11.66 22.96
CA LYS A 120 -47.54 -11.48 21.51
C LYS A 120 -47.63 -12.82 20.83
N ARG A 121 -48.48 -12.93 19.81
CA ARG A 121 -48.66 -14.12 18.99
C ARG A 121 -48.58 -13.71 17.54
N GLY A 122 -47.92 -14.54 16.74
CA GLY A 122 -47.78 -14.31 15.31
C GLY A 122 -47.47 -15.57 14.55
N LEU A 123 -47.16 -15.45 13.28
CA LEU A 123 -46.80 -16.55 12.40
C LEU A 123 -45.52 -16.15 11.65
N PHE A 124 -44.56 -17.04 11.63
CA PHE A 124 -43.42 -16.89 10.75
C PHE A 124 -43.89 -17.06 9.29
N ARG A 125 -43.45 -16.18 8.41
CA ARG A 125 -43.81 -16.20 6.98
C ARG A 125 -43.04 -17.24 6.22
N ASP A 126 -41.76 -17.37 6.56
CA ASP A 126 -40.85 -18.32 5.95
C ASP A 126 -40.75 -19.55 6.85
N LEU A 127 -41.28 -20.66 6.38
CA LEU A 127 -41.28 -21.92 7.11
C LEU A 127 -40.12 -22.83 6.70
N ASP A 128 -39.31 -22.43 5.71
CA ASP A 128 -38.19 -23.23 5.19
C ASP A 128 -37.19 -23.58 6.31
N TYR A 129 -37.05 -22.69 7.30
CA TYR A 129 -36.20 -22.95 8.49
C TYR A 129 -36.62 -24.17 9.31
N PHE A 130 -37.86 -24.60 9.19
CA PHE A 130 -38.46 -25.69 9.98
C PHE A 130 -38.65 -26.97 9.16
N GLU A 131 -38.45 -26.97 7.84
CA GLU A 131 -38.76 -28.10 6.95
C GLU A 131 -38.03 -29.39 7.35
N GLU A 132 -36.72 -29.29 7.64
CA GLU A 132 -35.89 -30.43 8.04
C GLU A 132 -35.98 -30.76 9.53
N SER A 133 -36.74 -29.97 10.29
CA SER A 133 -36.87 -30.09 11.74
C SER A 133 -35.50 -30.13 12.47
N PRO A 134 -34.59 -29.19 12.21
CA PRO A 134 -33.25 -29.21 12.80
C PRO A 134 -33.31 -29.06 14.32
N GLU A 135 -32.26 -29.51 15.00
CA GLU A 135 -32.14 -29.38 16.46
C GLU A 135 -32.00 -27.93 16.92
N LYS A 136 -31.28 -27.13 16.12
CA LYS A 136 -31.03 -25.71 16.39
C LYS A 136 -31.35 -24.89 15.15
N ILE A 137 -31.99 -23.76 15.34
CA ILE A 137 -32.35 -22.82 14.29
C ILE A 137 -31.94 -21.43 14.73
N SER A 138 -31.22 -20.68 13.86
CA SER A 138 -30.99 -19.26 14.03
C SER A 138 -31.31 -18.51 12.77
N PHE A 139 -32.02 -17.41 12.89
CA PHE A 139 -32.36 -16.55 11.75
C PHE A 139 -32.62 -15.11 12.21
N VAL A 140 -32.62 -14.19 11.26
CA VAL A 140 -33.02 -12.82 11.50
C VAL A 140 -34.48 -12.66 11.08
N PHE A 141 -35.27 -12.10 11.98
CA PHE A 141 -36.70 -11.91 11.82
C PHE A 141 -37.06 -10.42 11.92
N ASP A 142 -37.71 -9.90 10.89
CA ASP A 142 -38.22 -8.52 10.89
C ASP A 142 -39.61 -8.49 11.55
N SER A 143 -39.68 -7.94 12.76
CA SER A 143 -40.94 -7.78 13.47
C SER A 143 -41.85 -6.79 12.74
N MET A 144 -42.97 -7.28 12.24
CA MET A 144 -43.95 -6.46 11.53
C MET A 144 -44.59 -5.35 12.37
N THR A 145 -44.57 -5.51 13.69
CA THR A 145 -45.27 -4.59 14.60
C THR A 145 -44.39 -3.41 15.01
N ASP A 146 -43.07 -3.59 15.11
CA ASP A 146 -42.19 -2.61 15.72
C ASP A 146 -41.12 -2.13 14.76
N ASN A 147 -41.11 -2.63 13.51
CA ASN A 147 -40.13 -2.34 12.47
C ASN A 147 -38.66 -2.55 12.94
N GLN A 148 -38.46 -3.53 13.84
CA GLN A 148 -37.19 -3.90 14.42
C GLN A 148 -36.80 -5.30 13.92
N SER A 149 -35.55 -5.49 13.59
CA SER A 149 -35.00 -6.80 13.26
C SER A 149 -34.53 -7.49 14.53
N GLU A 150 -35.00 -8.69 14.74
CA GLU A 150 -34.65 -9.53 15.89
C GLU A 150 -33.82 -10.74 15.42
N MET A 151 -32.77 -11.06 16.14
CA MET A 151 -32.00 -12.30 15.98
C MET A 151 -32.65 -13.39 16.85
N VAL A 152 -33.09 -14.46 16.22
CA VAL A 152 -33.81 -15.53 16.85
C VAL A 152 -32.94 -16.77 16.98
N PHE A 153 -32.94 -17.39 18.16
CA PHE A 153 -32.26 -18.64 18.48
C PHE A 153 -33.27 -19.62 19.09
N LEU A 154 -33.47 -20.73 18.43
CA LEU A 154 -34.45 -21.75 18.83
C LEU A 154 -33.79 -23.12 18.94
N ASN A 155 -34.00 -23.79 20.04
CA ASN A 155 -33.73 -25.22 20.18
C ASN A 155 -35.03 -26.03 20.03
N ARG A 156 -34.93 -27.13 19.31
CA ARG A 156 -35.99 -28.11 19.29
C ARG A 156 -36.14 -28.75 20.66
N LEU A 157 -37.39 -28.79 21.16
CA LEU A 157 -37.68 -29.49 22.40
C LEU A 157 -37.53 -31.02 22.21
N PRO A 158 -36.88 -31.74 23.12
CA PRO A 158 -36.73 -33.18 23.01
C PRO A 158 -38.11 -33.92 22.94
N GLU A 159 -39.09 -33.40 23.65
CA GLU A 159 -40.50 -33.84 23.61
C GLU A 159 -41.37 -32.61 23.37
N PRO A 160 -42.29 -32.65 22.36
CA PRO A 160 -43.23 -31.57 22.13
C PRO A 160 -44.14 -31.31 23.32
N ILE A 161 -44.34 -30.04 23.65
CA ILE A 161 -45.31 -29.68 24.71
C ILE A 161 -46.68 -29.52 24.08
N HIS A 162 -47.59 -30.36 24.46
CA HIS A 162 -48.97 -30.36 23.96
C HIS A 162 -49.84 -29.43 24.79
N LEU A 163 -50.34 -28.37 24.14
CA LEU A 163 -51.23 -27.39 24.75
C LEU A 163 -52.66 -27.60 24.27
N GLN A 164 -53.64 -27.47 25.18
CA GLN A 164 -55.05 -27.55 24.85
C GLN A 164 -55.74 -26.21 25.17
N ASN A 165 -56.27 -25.54 24.15
CA ASN A 165 -56.99 -24.29 24.28
C ASN A 165 -58.42 -24.49 23.79
N GLY A 166 -59.33 -24.94 24.71
CA GLY A 166 -60.64 -25.37 24.32
C GLY A 166 -60.57 -26.61 23.43
N GLU A 167 -61.12 -26.56 22.23
CA GLU A 167 -61.07 -27.65 21.25
C GLU A 167 -59.81 -27.70 20.43
N LYS A 168 -59.01 -26.56 20.37
CA LYS A 168 -57.78 -26.51 19.60
C LYS A 168 -56.62 -27.12 20.39
N LYS A 169 -55.90 -28.07 19.75
CA LYS A 169 -54.67 -28.65 20.25
C LYS A 169 -53.52 -28.01 19.48
N THR A 170 -52.49 -27.55 20.20
CA THR A 170 -51.26 -26.97 19.64
C THR A 170 -50.07 -27.68 20.26
N SER A 171 -49.05 -27.96 19.47
CA SER A 171 -47.82 -28.61 19.94
C SER A 171 -46.64 -27.67 19.77
N ILE A 172 -46.02 -27.25 20.86
CA ILE A 172 -44.80 -26.45 20.83
C ILE A 172 -43.62 -27.36 20.51
N LEU A 173 -42.91 -27.09 19.44
CA LEU A 173 -41.76 -27.86 18.98
C LEU A 173 -40.44 -27.20 19.31
N TYR A 174 -40.39 -25.88 19.28
CA TYR A 174 -39.15 -25.09 19.51
C TYR A 174 -39.38 -24.12 20.64
N PHE A 175 -38.28 -23.87 21.37
CA PHE A 175 -38.23 -22.83 22.39
C PHE A 175 -36.89 -22.14 22.36
N GLY A 176 -36.87 -20.83 22.63
CA GLY A 176 -35.66 -20.08 22.64
C GLY A 176 -35.85 -18.61 22.95
N ILE A 177 -34.98 -17.82 22.36
CA ILE A 177 -34.93 -16.38 22.60
C ILE A 177 -34.90 -15.61 21.27
N ALA A 178 -35.40 -14.38 21.29
CA ALA A 178 -35.18 -13.39 20.27
C ALA A 178 -34.54 -12.17 20.91
N GLN A 179 -33.56 -11.58 20.24
CA GLN A 179 -32.87 -10.38 20.70
C GLN A 179 -32.91 -9.31 19.64
N ASP A 180 -33.23 -8.08 20.05
CA ASP A 180 -33.16 -6.91 19.20
C ASP A 180 -31.74 -6.72 18.66
N MET A 181 -31.60 -6.67 17.32
CA MET A 181 -30.31 -6.51 16.63
C MET A 181 -29.60 -5.20 17.00
N GLU A 182 -30.34 -4.13 17.37
CA GLU A 182 -29.72 -2.90 17.84
C GLU A 182 -28.87 -3.09 19.10
N GLN A 183 -29.23 -4.05 19.96
CA GLN A 183 -28.47 -4.39 21.16
C GLN A 183 -27.15 -5.11 20.86
N LEU A 184 -27.02 -5.67 19.66
CA LEU A 184 -25.78 -6.31 19.19
C LEU A 184 -24.83 -5.33 18.50
N ASN A 185 -25.29 -4.13 18.15
CA ASN A 185 -24.47 -3.10 17.49
C ASN A 185 -23.10 -2.83 18.18
N PRO A 186 -23.00 -2.79 19.53
CA PRO A 186 -21.70 -2.58 20.18
C PRO A 186 -20.65 -3.66 19.85
N TYR A 187 -21.09 -4.89 19.55
CA TYR A 187 -20.21 -5.99 19.18
C TYR A 187 -19.76 -5.94 17.71
N PHE A 188 -20.52 -5.23 16.86
CA PHE A 188 -20.20 -5.01 15.46
C PHE A 188 -19.35 -3.74 15.22
N ASN A 189 -19.32 -2.81 16.17
CA ASN A 189 -18.56 -1.60 16.03
C ASN A 189 -17.08 -1.83 16.40
N CYS A 190 -16.19 -1.32 15.56
CA CYS A 190 -14.76 -1.39 15.81
C CYS A 190 -14.18 0.02 16.01
N ASP A 191 -13.82 0.34 17.25
CA ASP A 191 -13.25 1.65 17.62
C ASP A 191 -11.90 1.93 16.91
N ALA A 192 -11.18 0.87 16.50
CA ALA A 192 -9.89 0.99 15.82
C ALA A 192 -9.97 1.79 14.52
N TYR A 193 -11.15 1.86 13.88
CA TYR A 193 -11.37 2.59 12.64
C TYR A 193 -12.28 3.81 12.81
N ASN A 194 -12.48 4.27 14.05
CA ASN A 194 -13.35 5.41 14.39
C ASN A 194 -14.77 5.30 13.79
N GLY A 195 -15.33 4.09 13.76
CA GLY A 195 -16.65 3.82 13.19
C GLY A 195 -16.72 3.85 11.65
N ASN A 196 -15.58 3.96 10.94
CA ASN A 196 -15.54 3.93 9.47
C ASN A 196 -15.42 2.49 8.92
N ASN A 197 -16.06 1.55 9.57
CA ASN A 197 -16.21 0.18 9.13
C ASN A 197 -17.68 -0.19 8.98
N SER A 198 -17.99 -1.22 8.22
CA SER A 198 -19.33 -1.82 8.16
C SER A 198 -19.23 -3.30 8.35
N VAL A 199 -20.17 -3.85 9.10
CA VAL A 199 -20.31 -5.30 9.28
C VAL A 199 -21.69 -5.72 8.78
N TYR A 200 -21.72 -6.74 7.94
CA TYR A 200 -22.95 -7.36 7.47
C TYR A 200 -22.99 -8.80 7.96
N VAL A 201 -24.16 -9.25 8.35
CA VAL A 201 -24.49 -10.65 8.56
C VAL A 201 -25.17 -11.14 7.29
N LEU A 202 -24.69 -12.22 6.71
CA LEU A 202 -25.16 -12.78 5.46
C LEU A 202 -25.64 -14.21 5.67
N ASP A 203 -26.61 -14.63 4.87
CA ASP A 203 -26.96 -16.05 4.71
C ASP A 203 -25.88 -16.80 3.88
N ASP A 204 -26.03 -18.10 3.72
CA ASP A 204 -25.12 -18.94 2.92
C ASP A 204 -25.04 -18.52 1.43
N ASN A 205 -26.06 -17.85 0.92
CA ASN A 205 -26.12 -17.35 -0.44
C ASN A 205 -25.53 -15.94 -0.60
N GLY A 206 -25.10 -15.32 0.50
CA GLY A 206 -24.55 -13.97 0.54
C GLY A 206 -25.60 -12.87 0.55
N SER A 207 -26.87 -13.20 0.84
CA SER A 207 -27.92 -12.19 1.03
C SER A 207 -27.79 -11.55 2.39
N LYS A 208 -28.02 -10.23 2.47
CA LYS A 208 -27.96 -9.48 3.73
C LYS A 208 -29.10 -9.88 4.64
N LEU A 209 -28.76 -10.32 5.82
CA LEU A 209 -29.67 -10.49 6.95
C LEU A 209 -29.66 -9.24 7.84
N PHE A 210 -28.49 -8.63 8.03
CA PHE A 210 -28.33 -7.46 8.89
C PHE A 210 -27.14 -6.59 8.45
N ASN A 211 -27.20 -5.30 8.79
CA ASN A 211 -26.13 -4.32 8.61
C ASN A 211 -25.95 -3.49 9.90
N SER A 212 -24.75 -3.48 10.47
CA SER A 212 -24.45 -2.77 11.71
C SER A 212 -24.41 -1.26 11.59
N ASN A 213 -24.26 -0.72 10.40
CA ASN A 213 -24.09 0.72 10.17
C ASN A 213 -25.27 1.35 9.42
N GLN A 214 -25.56 2.61 9.77
CA GLN A 214 -26.53 3.43 9.03
C GLN A 214 -26.03 3.78 7.62
N VAL A 215 -24.71 3.77 7.38
CA VAL A 215 -24.12 4.02 6.07
C VAL A 215 -23.94 2.68 5.36
N GLU A 216 -24.74 2.47 4.34
CA GLU A 216 -24.68 1.28 3.51
C GLU A 216 -23.52 1.40 2.50
N LEU A 217 -22.36 0.80 2.81
CA LEU A 217 -21.20 0.77 1.92
C LEU A 217 -21.43 -0.12 0.70
N ILE A 218 -22.09 -1.26 0.90
CA ILE A 218 -22.49 -2.18 -0.17
C ILE A 218 -23.98 -2.00 -0.45
N ARG A 219 -24.29 -1.45 -1.60
CA ARG A 219 -25.67 -1.33 -2.09
C ARG A 219 -26.12 -2.63 -2.75
N GLY A 220 -27.36 -3.05 -2.47
CA GLY A 220 -27.93 -4.27 -3.00
C GLY A 220 -28.16 -5.33 -1.93
N HIS A 221 -29.02 -6.31 -2.24
CA HIS A 221 -29.46 -7.33 -1.29
C HIS A 221 -28.40 -8.44 -1.13
N ASN A 222 -27.71 -8.81 -2.20
CA ASN A 222 -26.73 -9.90 -2.18
C ASN A 222 -25.30 -9.35 -2.23
N VAL A 223 -24.56 -9.50 -1.15
CA VAL A 223 -23.21 -9.00 -0.98
C VAL A 223 -22.19 -9.79 -1.81
N PHE A 224 -22.36 -11.11 -1.94
CA PHE A 224 -21.46 -11.93 -2.75
C PHE A 224 -21.49 -11.52 -4.23
N SER A 225 -22.65 -11.15 -4.75
CA SER A 225 -22.76 -10.60 -6.11
C SER A 225 -21.99 -9.28 -6.27
N VAL A 226 -21.97 -8.45 -5.25
CA VAL A 226 -21.19 -7.20 -5.28
C VAL A 226 -19.71 -7.50 -5.21
N LEU A 227 -19.26 -8.36 -4.29
CA LEU A 227 -17.87 -8.79 -4.17
C LEU A 227 -17.35 -9.40 -5.47
N GLN A 228 -18.15 -10.23 -6.15
CA GLN A 228 -17.79 -10.86 -7.43
C GLN A 228 -17.49 -9.82 -8.53
N ASN A 229 -18.18 -8.68 -8.49
CA ASN A 229 -18.04 -7.61 -9.49
C ASN A 229 -17.03 -6.52 -9.09
N MET A 230 -16.39 -6.61 -7.91
CA MET A 230 -15.34 -5.69 -7.50
C MET A 230 -14.06 -5.89 -8.33
N LYS A 231 -13.26 -4.83 -8.44
CA LYS A 231 -11.92 -4.91 -9.03
C LYS A 231 -10.92 -5.33 -7.96
N TYR A 232 -10.43 -6.55 -8.05
CA TYR A 232 -9.45 -7.11 -7.13
C TYR A 232 -8.04 -6.58 -7.41
N LEU A 233 -7.25 -6.47 -6.35
CA LEU A 233 -5.85 -6.06 -6.35
C LEU A 233 -4.96 -7.22 -5.88
N HIS A 234 -3.64 -7.10 -6.06
CA HIS A 234 -2.63 -8.03 -5.54
C HIS A 234 -2.89 -9.51 -5.86
N ASN A 235 -3.32 -9.79 -7.11
CA ASN A 235 -3.55 -11.16 -7.60
C ASN A 235 -4.61 -11.95 -6.77
N SER A 236 -5.60 -11.26 -6.21
CA SER A 236 -6.74 -11.81 -5.50
C SER A 236 -7.97 -11.91 -6.41
N SER A 237 -8.97 -12.69 -6.03
CA SER A 237 -10.27 -12.78 -6.69
C SER A 237 -11.34 -13.22 -5.69
N PHE A 238 -12.61 -13.02 -6.04
CA PHE A 238 -13.73 -13.48 -5.20
C PHE A 238 -13.71 -15.01 -5.05
N GLU A 239 -13.44 -15.75 -6.13
CA GLU A 239 -13.38 -17.21 -6.13
C GLU A 239 -12.31 -17.73 -5.15
N LYS A 240 -11.13 -17.08 -5.14
CA LYS A 240 -10.06 -17.42 -4.20
C LYS A 240 -10.47 -17.14 -2.77
N THR A 241 -11.07 -15.97 -2.51
CA THR A 241 -11.56 -15.58 -1.18
C THR A 241 -12.64 -16.54 -0.69
N LYS A 242 -13.56 -16.95 -1.57
CA LYS A 242 -14.61 -17.91 -1.25
C LYS A 242 -14.05 -19.30 -0.96
N ALA A 243 -13.10 -19.78 -1.75
CA ALA A 243 -12.44 -21.07 -1.50
C ALA A 243 -11.70 -21.08 -0.16
N GLU A 244 -11.02 -20.00 0.19
CA GLU A 244 -10.36 -19.85 1.50
C GLU A 244 -11.38 -19.82 2.65
N LEU A 245 -12.53 -19.17 2.46
CA LEU A 245 -13.61 -19.16 3.45
C LEU A 245 -14.15 -20.58 3.67
N GLU A 246 -14.34 -21.37 2.62
CA GLU A 246 -14.80 -22.75 2.70
C GLU A 246 -13.77 -23.69 3.37
N GLU A 247 -12.47 -23.47 3.09
CA GLU A 247 -11.39 -24.31 3.61
C GLU A 247 -11.01 -23.97 5.06
N LYS A 248 -10.92 -22.66 5.38
CA LYS A 248 -10.36 -22.16 6.65
C LYS A 248 -11.39 -21.53 7.57
N GLY A 249 -12.65 -21.40 7.12
CA GLY A 249 -13.72 -20.69 7.84
C GLY A 249 -13.55 -19.18 7.89
N CYS A 250 -12.45 -18.61 7.36
CA CYS A 250 -12.22 -17.18 7.24
C CYS A 250 -11.35 -16.86 6.03
N SER A 251 -11.51 -15.65 5.49
CA SER A 251 -10.66 -15.13 4.42
C SER A 251 -10.58 -13.61 4.49
N TYR A 252 -9.42 -13.05 4.08
CA TYR A 252 -9.15 -11.61 4.09
C TYR A 252 -8.63 -11.19 2.72
N SER A 253 -9.10 -10.04 2.23
CA SER A 253 -8.70 -9.55 0.92
C SER A 253 -8.92 -8.04 0.80
N ASN A 254 -8.53 -7.47 -0.35
CA ASN A 254 -8.88 -6.11 -0.71
C ASN A 254 -9.42 -6.04 -2.14
N ALA A 255 -10.32 -5.10 -2.34
CA ALA A 255 -10.91 -4.84 -3.66
C ALA A 255 -11.37 -3.39 -3.77
N VAL A 256 -11.56 -2.92 -4.99
CA VAL A 256 -12.04 -1.57 -5.28
C VAL A 256 -13.51 -1.61 -5.68
N LEU A 257 -14.33 -0.84 -4.94
CA LEU A 257 -15.73 -0.60 -5.23
C LEU A 257 -15.93 0.91 -5.46
N ASP A 258 -16.51 1.29 -6.59
CA ASP A 258 -16.81 2.68 -6.96
C ASP A 258 -15.59 3.64 -6.83
N GLY A 259 -14.39 3.14 -7.14
CA GLY A 259 -13.14 3.91 -7.08
C GLY A 259 -12.51 4.00 -5.69
N THR A 260 -13.14 3.47 -4.64
CA THR A 260 -12.60 3.39 -3.28
C THR A 260 -12.08 1.99 -3.02
N GLU A 261 -10.85 1.88 -2.52
CA GLU A 261 -10.27 0.62 -2.07
C GLU A 261 -10.78 0.27 -0.68
N TYR A 262 -11.24 -0.97 -0.53
CA TYR A 262 -11.70 -1.55 0.73
C TYR A 262 -10.87 -2.78 1.07
N PHE A 263 -10.50 -2.90 2.32
CA PHE A 263 -10.12 -4.16 2.92
C PHE A 263 -11.36 -4.83 3.48
N TYR A 264 -11.48 -6.13 3.32
CA TYR A 264 -12.59 -6.90 3.88
C TYR A 264 -12.15 -8.25 4.41
N GLY A 265 -12.83 -8.70 5.46
CA GLY A 265 -12.68 -10.03 6.04
C GLY A 265 -14.02 -10.75 6.02
N LEU A 266 -14.00 -12.02 5.66
CA LEU A 266 -15.13 -12.95 5.73
C LEU A 266 -14.87 -13.96 6.83
N LYS A 267 -15.90 -14.30 7.61
CA LYS A 267 -15.86 -15.35 8.63
C LYS A 267 -17.16 -16.13 8.60
N ARG A 268 -17.06 -17.45 8.46
CA ARG A 268 -18.21 -18.34 8.63
C ARG A 268 -18.41 -18.63 10.11
N MET A 269 -19.64 -18.49 10.59
CA MET A 269 -20.03 -18.77 11.96
C MET A 269 -20.45 -20.23 12.07
N GLU A 270 -19.79 -21.00 12.93
CA GLU A 270 -20.03 -22.45 13.02
C GLU A 270 -21.40 -22.79 13.60
N ASN A 271 -21.92 -21.95 14.49
CA ASN A 271 -23.14 -22.22 15.26
C ASN A 271 -24.38 -21.48 14.74
N ALA A 272 -24.32 -20.83 13.58
CA ALA A 272 -25.42 -19.96 13.13
C ALA A 272 -25.67 -19.97 11.60
N GLU A 273 -25.01 -20.82 10.81
CA GLU A 273 -25.13 -20.85 9.32
C GLU A 273 -25.03 -19.47 8.66
N TRP A 274 -24.28 -18.55 9.28
CA TRP A 274 -24.10 -17.20 8.81
C TRP A 274 -22.68 -16.95 8.37
N THR A 275 -22.54 -16.05 7.40
CA THR A 275 -21.24 -15.47 7.03
C THR A 275 -21.22 -14.02 7.45
N LEU A 276 -20.23 -13.64 8.25
CA LEU A 276 -19.97 -12.25 8.59
C LEU A 276 -19.02 -11.66 7.56
N ILE A 277 -19.29 -10.43 7.14
CA ILE A 277 -18.35 -9.64 6.38
C ILE A 277 -18.07 -8.33 7.11
N PHE A 278 -16.79 -8.06 7.30
CA PHE A 278 -16.27 -6.80 7.80
C PHE A 278 -15.64 -6.04 6.65
N LEU A 279 -16.03 -4.79 6.46
CA LEU A 279 -15.46 -3.89 5.45
C LEU A 279 -14.90 -2.63 6.10
N VAL A 280 -13.74 -2.19 5.62
CA VAL A 280 -13.13 -0.91 6.01
C VAL A 280 -12.45 -0.26 4.81
N PRO A 281 -12.66 1.07 4.55
CA PRO A 281 -11.92 1.76 3.52
C PRO A 281 -10.42 1.78 3.83
N ALA A 282 -9.59 1.58 2.80
CA ALA A 282 -8.13 1.44 2.94
C ALA A 282 -7.46 2.67 3.59
N GLU A 283 -8.08 3.85 3.48
CA GLU A 283 -7.57 5.09 4.09
C GLU A 283 -7.56 5.06 5.62
N TYR A 284 -8.43 4.24 6.26
CA TYR A 284 -8.50 4.10 7.71
C TYR A 284 -7.60 2.98 8.24
N VAL A 285 -7.12 2.09 7.36
CA VAL A 285 -6.24 0.98 7.75
C VAL A 285 -4.78 1.46 7.75
N ALA A 286 -4.08 1.30 8.86
CA ALA A 286 -2.63 1.54 9.00
C ALA A 286 -2.12 2.94 8.62
N THR A 287 -2.83 4.01 9.00
CA THR A 287 -2.45 5.40 8.71
C THR A 287 -1.07 5.81 9.24
N ASN A 288 -0.62 5.24 10.37
CA ASN A 288 0.66 5.61 10.99
C ASN A 288 1.86 5.04 10.23
N THR A 289 1.78 3.81 9.76
CA THR A 289 2.84 3.17 8.96
C THR A 289 3.06 3.92 7.64
N LEU A 290 1.98 4.33 6.97
CA LEU A 290 2.07 5.14 5.74
C LEU A 290 2.75 6.50 5.96
N LYS A 291 2.44 7.20 7.05
CA LYS A 291 3.08 8.48 7.39
C LYS A 291 4.58 8.30 7.60
N LEU A 292 4.99 7.24 8.32
CA LEU A 292 6.40 6.93 8.54
C LEU A 292 7.11 6.60 7.23
N VAL A 293 6.53 5.75 6.39
CA VAL A 293 7.11 5.38 5.09
C VAL A 293 7.25 6.61 4.18
N ASN A 294 6.23 7.44 4.07
CA ASN A 294 6.29 8.68 3.29
C ASN A 294 7.39 9.63 3.82
N PHE A 295 7.54 9.74 5.13
CA PHE A 295 8.61 10.53 5.73
C PHE A 295 10.00 9.99 5.36
N VAL A 296 10.22 8.68 5.46
CA VAL A 296 11.48 8.03 5.07
C VAL A 296 11.76 8.22 3.58
N MET A 297 10.75 8.11 2.72
CA MET A 297 10.88 8.33 1.27
C MET A 297 11.31 9.76 0.94
N VAL A 298 10.68 10.77 1.57
CA VAL A 298 11.06 12.17 1.40
C VAL A 298 12.51 12.38 1.86
N PHE A 299 12.90 11.78 2.98
CA PHE A 299 14.28 11.88 3.48
C PHE A 299 15.30 11.28 2.50
N ILE A 300 15.01 10.10 1.92
CA ILE A 300 15.88 9.47 0.91
C ILE A 300 16.05 10.36 -0.32
N VAL A 301 14.95 10.96 -0.80
CA VAL A 301 15.01 11.89 -1.95
C VAL A 301 15.89 13.10 -1.64
N ILE A 302 15.69 13.75 -0.50
CA ILE A 302 16.50 14.91 -0.07
C ILE A 302 17.97 14.51 0.05
N PHE A 303 18.27 13.38 0.70
CA PHE A 303 19.64 12.90 0.84
C PHE A 303 20.30 12.63 -0.51
N THR A 304 19.59 12.02 -1.44
CA THR A 304 20.07 11.74 -2.81
C THR A 304 20.42 13.06 -3.55
N VAL A 305 19.56 14.07 -3.43
CA VAL A 305 19.81 15.39 -4.04
C VAL A 305 21.04 16.04 -3.42
N ILE A 306 21.21 15.99 -2.10
CA ILE A 306 22.39 16.54 -1.42
C ILE A 306 23.68 15.85 -1.91
N VAL A 307 23.68 14.52 -1.99
CA VAL A 307 24.84 13.75 -2.49
C VAL A 307 25.17 14.15 -3.94
N ALA A 308 24.16 14.25 -4.80
CA ALA A 308 24.35 14.67 -6.20
C ALA A 308 24.96 16.07 -6.30
N VAL A 309 24.50 17.03 -5.51
CA VAL A 309 25.07 18.39 -5.44
C VAL A 309 26.50 18.37 -4.94
N CYS A 310 26.82 17.61 -3.89
CA CYS A 310 28.19 17.48 -3.38
C CYS A 310 29.14 16.89 -4.43
N VAL A 311 28.70 15.85 -5.15
CA VAL A 311 29.48 15.28 -6.27
C VAL A 311 29.71 16.30 -7.39
N MET A 312 28.66 17.03 -7.79
CA MET A 312 28.82 18.13 -8.81
C MET A 312 29.79 19.20 -8.37
N LEU A 313 29.71 19.65 -7.11
CA LEU A 313 30.64 20.64 -6.57
C LEU A 313 32.09 20.11 -6.53
N GLY A 314 32.27 18.86 -6.10
CA GLY A 314 33.56 18.17 -6.10
C GLY A 314 34.19 18.11 -7.51
N ILE A 315 33.39 17.68 -8.50
CA ILE A 315 33.83 17.64 -9.91
C ILE A 315 34.20 19.04 -10.41
N SER A 316 33.37 20.06 -10.13
CA SER A 316 33.59 21.42 -10.51
C SER A 316 34.89 21.98 -9.90
N PHE A 317 35.15 21.65 -8.64
CA PHE A 317 36.38 22.05 -7.95
C PHE A 317 37.64 21.42 -8.59
N VAL A 318 37.62 20.13 -8.85
CA VAL A 318 38.73 19.42 -9.53
C VAL A 318 38.97 19.98 -10.94
N MET A 319 37.88 20.22 -11.70
CA MET A 319 38.00 20.82 -13.03
C MET A 319 38.62 22.21 -13.00
N ARG A 320 38.23 23.10 -12.08
CA ARG A 320 38.81 24.43 -11.90
C ARG A 320 40.30 24.34 -11.57
N ARG A 321 40.69 23.43 -10.67
CA ARG A 321 42.08 23.21 -10.31
C ARG A 321 42.92 22.76 -11.52
N ASN A 322 42.42 21.77 -12.27
CA ASN A 322 43.12 21.29 -13.48
C ASN A 322 43.21 22.37 -14.55
N GLN A 323 42.23 23.24 -14.73
CA GLN A 323 42.28 24.36 -15.64
C GLN A 323 43.34 25.40 -15.21
N GLN A 324 43.43 25.72 -13.93
CA GLN A 324 44.46 26.61 -13.39
C GLN A 324 45.87 26.08 -13.62
N GLU A 325 46.09 24.79 -13.40
CA GLU A 325 47.38 24.14 -13.67
C GLU A 325 47.72 24.18 -15.18
N ALA A 326 46.76 23.89 -16.04
CA ALA A 326 46.97 23.96 -17.48
C ALA A 326 47.35 25.38 -17.94
N ILE A 327 46.66 26.40 -17.43
CA ILE A 327 46.97 27.81 -17.72
C ILE A 327 48.39 28.20 -17.21
N ARG A 328 48.75 27.67 -16.03
CA ARG A 328 50.10 27.91 -15.48
C ARG A 328 51.20 27.31 -16.37
N VAL A 329 51.03 26.04 -16.79
CA VAL A 329 51.97 25.37 -17.69
C VAL A 329 52.06 26.07 -19.04
N GLU A 330 50.97 26.54 -19.61
CA GLU A 330 50.91 27.30 -20.85
C GLU A 330 51.65 28.63 -20.75
N ARG A 331 51.47 29.37 -19.64
CA ARG A 331 52.23 30.61 -19.37
C ARG A 331 53.74 30.37 -19.24
N GLU A 332 54.14 29.31 -18.52
CA GLU A 332 55.56 28.95 -18.41
C GLU A 332 56.19 28.58 -19.78
N ASN A 333 55.45 27.83 -20.62
CA ASN A 333 55.88 27.47 -21.95
C ASN A 333 56.00 28.73 -22.88
N ASN A 334 55.03 29.65 -22.82
CA ASN A 334 55.06 30.88 -23.59
C ASN A 334 56.25 31.79 -23.18
N ALA A 335 56.51 31.89 -21.87
CA ALA A 335 57.69 32.64 -21.40
C ALA A 335 59.04 32.04 -21.87
N LYS A 336 59.10 30.65 -21.87
CA LYS A 336 60.27 29.95 -22.45
C LYS A 336 60.42 30.22 -23.95
N LEU A 337 59.34 30.21 -24.72
CA LEU A 337 59.30 30.49 -26.15
C LEU A 337 59.77 31.94 -26.46
N GLU A 338 59.28 32.92 -25.67
CA GLU A 338 59.75 34.30 -25.80
C GLU A 338 61.24 34.44 -25.54
N THR A 339 61.74 33.76 -24.49
CA THR A 339 63.20 33.76 -24.20
C THR A 339 64.00 33.12 -25.33
N VAL A 340 63.54 32.01 -25.90
CA VAL A 340 64.21 31.37 -27.05
C VAL A 340 64.17 32.26 -28.30
N ASN A 341 62.99 32.86 -28.59
CA ASN A 341 62.83 33.76 -29.71
C ASN A 341 63.74 34.99 -29.59
N THR A 342 63.90 35.57 -28.39
CA THR A 342 64.80 36.72 -28.16
C THR A 342 66.27 36.34 -28.40
N LYS A 343 66.71 35.17 -27.89
CA LYS A 343 68.08 34.67 -28.18
C LYS A 343 68.26 34.35 -29.64
N LEU A 344 67.29 33.82 -30.34
CA LEU A 344 67.39 33.58 -31.80
C LEU A 344 67.48 34.86 -32.57
N ARG A 345 66.71 35.90 -32.22
CA ARG A 345 66.84 37.24 -32.85
C ARG A 345 68.21 37.85 -32.63
N GLN A 346 68.74 37.75 -31.38
CA GLN A 346 70.10 38.23 -31.08
C GLN A 346 71.16 37.48 -31.88
N ALA A 347 71.09 36.17 -31.95
CA ALA A 347 72.02 35.35 -32.75
C ALA A 347 71.94 35.63 -34.24
N LYS A 348 70.71 35.83 -34.75
CA LYS A 348 70.55 36.24 -36.17
C LYS A 348 71.17 37.57 -36.45
N GLN A 349 70.94 38.56 -35.58
CA GLN A 349 71.57 39.94 -35.77
C GLN A 349 73.07 39.84 -35.71
N ALA A 350 73.64 39.14 -34.74
CA ALA A 350 75.10 38.92 -34.65
C ALA A 350 75.67 38.22 -35.89
N ALA A 351 74.98 37.29 -36.49
CA ALA A 351 75.37 36.59 -37.71
C ALA A 351 75.30 37.53 -38.91
N GLU A 352 74.26 38.41 -39.01
CA GLU A 352 74.13 39.42 -40.05
C GLU A 352 75.25 40.47 -39.95
N ASP A 353 75.53 40.95 -38.73
CA ASP A 353 76.63 41.91 -38.49
C ASP A 353 77.98 41.27 -38.86
N ALA A 354 78.26 40.05 -38.47
CA ALA A 354 79.50 39.34 -38.85
C ALA A 354 79.62 39.15 -40.37
N PHE A 355 78.56 38.88 -41.06
CA PHE A 355 78.47 38.74 -42.50
C PHE A 355 78.81 40.03 -43.19
N GLN A 356 78.25 41.14 -42.73
CA GLN A 356 78.62 42.50 -43.29
C GLN A 356 80.08 42.80 -43.12
N VAL A 357 80.66 42.62 -41.93
CA VAL A 357 82.09 42.81 -41.69
C VAL A 357 82.93 41.91 -42.59
N ALA A 358 82.58 40.67 -42.78
CA ALA A 358 83.30 39.77 -43.69
C ALA A 358 83.19 40.22 -45.15
N GLN A 359 82.06 40.75 -45.58
CA GLN A 359 81.84 41.26 -46.93
C GLN A 359 82.66 42.52 -47.18
N GLU A 360 82.69 43.44 -46.21
CA GLU A 360 83.51 44.62 -46.29
C GLU A 360 85.00 44.27 -46.36
N ALA A 361 85.49 43.36 -45.51
CA ALA A 361 86.84 42.87 -45.54
C ALA A 361 87.22 42.25 -46.93
N ASN A 362 86.25 41.43 -47.46
CA ASN A 362 86.46 40.82 -48.78
C ASN A 362 86.49 41.88 -49.94
N ARG A 363 85.64 42.91 -49.86
CA ARG A 363 85.68 44.03 -50.79
C ARG A 363 87.00 44.79 -50.70
N SER A 364 87.44 45.12 -49.47
CA SER A 364 88.74 45.80 -49.25
C SER A 364 89.86 44.92 -49.74
N LYS A 365 89.89 43.63 -49.50
CA LYS A 365 90.89 42.74 -50.06
C LYS A 365 90.85 42.69 -51.56
N SER A 366 89.69 42.65 -52.19
CA SER A 366 89.53 42.65 -53.64
C SER A 366 90.07 44.00 -54.27
N SER A 367 89.67 45.10 -53.62
CA SER A 367 90.18 46.44 -54.04
C SER A 367 91.67 46.53 -53.85
N PHE A 368 92.21 46.04 -52.74
CA PHE A 368 93.66 46.00 -52.53
C PHE A 368 94.41 45.17 -53.59
N LEU A 369 93.93 43.98 -53.90
CA LEU A 369 94.50 43.13 -54.95
C LEU A 369 94.42 43.75 -56.36
N ALA A 370 93.27 44.41 -56.65
CA ALA A 370 93.09 45.12 -57.90
C ALA A 370 94.11 46.30 -58.02
N ASN A 371 94.22 47.12 -56.95
CA ASN A 371 95.22 48.22 -56.92
C ASN A 371 96.65 47.72 -56.99
N MET A 372 96.97 46.65 -56.21
CA MET A 372 98.30 46.03 -56.28
C MET A 372 98.61 45.48 -57.67
N SER A 373 97.67 44.85 -58.31
CA SER A 373 97.83 44.35 -59.68
C SER A 373 98.06 45.46 -60.64
N HIS A 374 97.38 46.59 -60.45
CA HIS A 374 97.60 47.81 -61.28
C HIS A 374 99.00 48.42 -61.03
N ASP A 375 99.38 48.56 -59.75
CA ASP A 375 100.63 49.13 -59.32
C ASP A 375 101.84 48.25 -59.71
N ILE A 376 101.66 46.95 -59.77
CA ILE A 376 102.65 46.00 -60.27
C ILE A 376 102.71 46.02 -61.82
N ARG A 377 101.58 46.11 -62.48
CA ARG A 377 101.48 46.07 -63.94
C ARG A 377 102.11 47.34 -64.58
N THR A 378 101.99 48.52 -63.95
CA THR A 378 102.50 49.79 -64.47
C THR A 378 104.05 49.75 -64.56
N PRO A 379 104.84 49.45 -63.52
CA PRO A 379 106.30 49.35 -63.65
C PRO A 379 106.73 48.13 -64.48
N MET A 380 105.98 47.03 -64.44
CA MET A 380 106.31 45.86 -65.30
C MET A 380 106.19 46.20 -66.78
N ASN A 381 105.10 46.92 -67.19
CA ASN A 381 104.94 47.36 -68.56
C ASN A 381 105.96 48.33 -68.94
N ALA A 382 106.46 49.24 -68.04
CA ALA A 382 107.57 50.16 -68.28
C ALA A 382 108.89 49.38 -68.50
N ILE A 383 109.15 48.36 -67.72
CA ILE A 383 110.29 47.42 -67.83
C ILE A 383 110.26 46.72 -69.19
N ILE A 384 109.17 46.15 -69.55
CA ILE A 384 108.97 45.45 -70.84
C ILE A 384 109.14 46.38 -72.01
N GLY A 385 108.55 47.57 -71.88
CA GLY A 385 108.69 48.63 -72.92
C GLY A 385 110.13 49.07 -73.14
N ILE A 386 111.02 49.12 -72.13
CA ILE A 386 112.48 49.45 -72.21
C ILE A 386 113.23 48.24 -72.71
N THR A 387 112.83 47.02 -72.54
CA THR A 387 113.57 45.84 -73.02
C THR A 387 113.27 45.48 -74.49
N SER A 388 112.29 46.13 -75.12
CA SER A 388 111.87 45.93 -76.53
C SER A 388 112.32 46.95 -77.49
N LEU A 389 113.21 47.78 -77.03
CA LEU A 389 114.01 48.73 -77.90
C LEU A 389 115.46 48.24 -78.08
#